data_f68ae27828489fc9252fd07eff0c660a
#
_entry.id   f68ae27828489fc9252fd07eff0c660a
#
_cell.length_a   1.000
_cell.length_b   1.000
_cell.length_c   1.000
_cell.angle_alpha   90.00
_cell.angle_beta   90.00
_cell.angle_gamma   90.00
#
_symmetry.space_group_name_H-M   'P 1'
#
loop_
_entity.id
_entity.type
_entity.pdbx_description
1 polymer ?
#
loop_
_entity_poly.entity_id
_entity_poly.type
_entity_poly.pdbx_seq_one_letter_code
_entity_poly.pdbx_strand_id
1 'polypeptide(L)'
;MAFSSASLFRVVYLALLSTTSLAATVLGPVANLPIVNKVIAPDGYKRSAVLAGGQFPGPLISANKGAHFLLNVQDQLTDNTMLRSTSIHWHGLFQRNSSWEDGPSFVTQCPIAANNSFLYDFQAPDQAGTFWYHSHLSTQYCDGLRGPLVIYDPFDPQKSLYDIDDASTVITLGDWYHYPAPSAPLIPAANSTLINGLGRYQDGPASPLSVIEVKKGLRYRFRVINIACDPNYTFSIDGHQITIIEVDGVSHQPTTVDSLQIFVGQRYSFVLKADQKASNYWIRANPNTGIPGFDGGINSAILRYAGAPCVDPTTTDTSSNLLKETDLHPLIRAPGGGVPGKPFPGGADVNLNLDISLNFDTFRFEINNASFVPPTAPVLLQILSGAQSATDLLPAGAVYTLPPNKVIEISIPGGAPGAPHPFHLHGHNFWVVRSAGNTSYNYVDPVIRDVVSTGPDVTDNVTFRFVTNNAGPWFLHCHIDWHLEIGLAIVFAEDTGTIQKEAKEIPQSWDKLCPIYNGLKSSQL
;
A
#
# COMPACT_ATOMS: atom_id res chain seq x y z
N MET A 1 -73.18 32.96 -21.31
CA MET A 1 -72.05 32.99 -20.36
C MET A 1 -71.39 31.60 -20.45
N ALA A 2 -70.26 31.50 -21.13
CA ALA A 2 -69.53 30.25 -21.31
C ALA A 2 -68.24 30.35 -20.49
N PHE A 3 -68.04 29.44 -19.54
CA PHE A 3 -66.80 29.31 -18.81
C PHE A 3 -65.91 28.25 -19.49
N SER A 4 -64.77 28.69 -19.98
CA SER A 4 -63.72 27.85 -20.53
C SER A 4 -62.80 27.37 -19.39
N SER A 5 -62.69 26.06 -19.20
CA SER A 5 -61.75 25.45 -18.29
C SER A 5 -60.47 25.08 -19.05
N ALA A 6 -59.36 25.79 -18.80
CA ALA A 6 -58.04 25.46 -19.31
C ALA A 6 -57.36 24.42 -18.40
N SER A 7 -57.14 23.20 -18.90
CA SER A 7 -56.36 22.16 -18.23
C SER A 7 -54.87 22.42 -18.47
N LEU A 8 -54.11 22.71 -17.40
CA LEU A 8 -52.65 22.76 -17.42
C LEU A 8 -52.07 21.32 -17.36
N PHE A 9 -51.53 20.83 -18.47
CA PHE A 9 -50.66 19.65 -18.44
C PHE A 9 -49.29 20.04 -17.92
N ARG A 10 -48.92 19.58 -16.71
CA ARG A 10 -47.55 19.59 -16.22
C ARG A 10 -46.79 18.41 -16.83
N VAL A 11 -45.91 18.69 -17.76
CA VAL A 11 -44.92 17.72 -18.24
C VAL A 11 -43.80 17.62 -17.22
N VAL A 12 -43.72 16.51 -16.48
CA VAL A 12 -42.61 16.20 -15.61
C VAL A 12 -41.50 15.59 -16.47
N TYR A 13 -40.46 16.34 -16.73
CA TYR A 13 -39.23 15.80 -17.32
C TYR A 13 -38.52 14.97 -16.23
N LEU A 14 -38.58 13.65 -16.31
CA LEU A 14 -37.70 12.74 -15.61
C LEU A 14 -36.34 12.78 -16.32
N ALA A 15 -35.40 13.51 -15.81
CA ALA A 15 -33.99 13.40 -16.23
C ALA A 15 -33.47 12.04 -15.74
N LEU A 16 -33.40 11.07 -16.61
CA LEU A 16 -32.63 9.85 -16.40
C LEU A 16 -31.13 10.24 -16.39
N LEU A 17 -30.60 10.50 -15.20
CA LEU A 17 -29.15 10.53 -15.00
C LEU A 17 -28.64 9.09 -15.11
N SER A 18 -28.24 8.70 -16.31
CA SER A 18 -27.44 7.50 -16.51
C SER A 18 -26.06 7.76 -15.90
N THR A 19 -25.85 7.28 -14.67
CA THR A 19 -24.51 7.15 -14.10
C THR A 19 -23.78 6.06 -14.89
N THR A 20 -23.05 6.46 -15.93
CA THR A 20 -22.06 5.58 -16.53
C THR A 20 -20.98 5.37 -15.46
N SER A 21 -20.99 4.22 -14.82
CA SER A 21 -19.81 3.72 -14.12
C SER A 21 -18.68 3.70 -15.15
N LEU A 22 -17.75 4.63 -15.05
CA LEU A 22 -16.48 4.53 -15.78
C LEU A 22 -15.83 3.24 -15.27
N ALA A 23 -15.79 2.21 -16.09
CA ALA A 23 -15.03 1.02 -15.80
C ALA A 23 -13.58 1.45 -15.49
N ALA A 24 -13.05 1.02 -14.34
CA ALA A 24 -11.67 1.34 -13.96
C ALA A 24 -10.75 0.88 -15.10
N THR A 25 -9.86 1.78 -15.52
CA THR A 25 -8.89 1.45 -16.58
C THR A 25 -7.96 0.36 -16.06
N VAL A 26 -7.86 -0.75 -16.78
CA VAL A 26 -6.93 -1.84 -16.47
C VAL A 26 -5.79 -1.77 -17.48
N LEU A 27 -4.56 -1.73 -16.96
CA LEU A 27 -3.34 -1.79 -17.74
C LEU A 27 -2.75 -3.19 -17.66
N GLY A 28 -2.13 -3.63 -18.75
CA GLY A 28 -1.34 -4.86 -18.78
C GLY A 28 0.08 -4.65 -18.23
N PRO A 29 0.92 -5.71 -18.26
CA PRO A 29 2.30 -5.62 -17.81
C PRO A 29 3.19 -4.73 -18.71
N VAL A 30 2.73 -4.41 -19.92
CA VAL A 30 3.42 -3.51 -20.86
C VAL A 30 2.56 -2.27 -21.05
N ALA A 31 2.97 -1.15 -20.49
CA ALA A 31 2.17 0.07 -20.50
C ALA A 31 3.00 1.35 -20.35
N ASN A 32 2.45 2.46 -20.84
CA ASN A 32 2.86 3.79 -20.43
C ASN A 32 2.02 4.23 -19.24
N LEU A 33 2.67 4.81 -18.24
CA LEU A 33 2.06 5.34 -17.04
C LEU A 33 2.36 6.85 -16.93
N PRO A 34 1.58 7.72 -17.58
CA PRO A 34 1.77 9.15 -17.44
C PRO A 34 1.39 9.61 -16.03
N ILE A 35 2.28 10.38 -15.40
CA ILE A 35 2.06 11.01 -14.10
C ILE A 35 1.73 12.46 -14.36
N VAL A 36 0.52 12.87 -13.98
CA VAL A 36 -0.04 14.19 -14.34
C VAL A 36 -0.66 14.89 -13.14
N ASN A 37 -0.71 16.23 -13.20
CA ASN A 37 -1.57 16.96 -12.27
C ASN A 37 -2.99 17.09 -12.85
N LYS A 38 -3.98 16.92 -11.99
CA LYS A 38 -5.39 17.10 -12.35
C LYS A 38 -6.21 17.52 -11.13
N VAL A 39 -7.15 18.43 -11.33
CA VAL A 39 -8.13 18.78 -10.29
C VAL A 39 -9.19 17.69 -10.21
N ILE A 40 -9.34 17.10 -9.03
CA ILE A 40 -10.37 16.08 -8.73
C ILE A 40 -11.15 16.45 -7.47
N ALA A 41 -12.28 15.80 -7.25
CA ALA A 41 -13.13 16.00 -6.07
C ALA A 41 -13.72 14.65 -5.63
N PRO A 42 -12.91 13.73 -5.11
CA PRO A 42 -13.33 12.36 -4.79
C PRO A 42 -14.35 12.28 -3.65
N ASP A 43 -14.34 13.26 -2.75
CA ASP A 43 -15.27 13.40 -1.63
C ASP A 43 -16.18 14.66 -1.77
N GLY A 44 -16.09 15.36 -2.90
CA GLY A 44 -16.79 16.61 -3.16
C GLY A 44 -15.94 17.87 -2.96
N TYR A 45 -14.79 17.77 -2.27
CA TYR A 45 -13.83 18.87 -2.17
C TYR A 45 -12.86 18.85 -3.35
N LYS A 46 -12.76 19.99 -4.05
CA LYS A 46 -11.91 20.14 -5.25
C LYS A 46 -10.50 20.53 -4.87
N ARG A 47 -9.50 19.75 -5.28
CA ARG A 47 -8.08 20.15 -5.26
C ARG A 47 -7.29 19.55 -6.42
N SER A 48 -6.13 20.13 -6.72
CA SER A 48 -5.13 19.52 -7.59
C SER A 48 -4.52 18.30 -6.91
N ALA A 49 -4.17 17.30 -7.72
CA ALA A 49 -3.59 16.04 -7.26
C ALA A 49 -2.50 15.57 -8.22
N VAL A 50 -1.62 14.68 -7.74
CA VAL A 50 -0.64 13.95 -8.54
C VAL A 50 -1.21 12.57 -8.86
N LEU A 51 -1.42 12.26 -10.14
CA LEU A 51 -2.20 11.10 -10.55
C LEU A 51 -1.50 10.24 -11.61
N ALA A 52 -1.49 8.95 -11.42
CA ALA A 52 -1.16 7.99 -12.46
C ALA A 52 -2.33 7.86 -13.44
N GLY A 53 -2.07 8.05 -14.74
CA GLY A 53 -3.11 7.97 -15.77
C GLY A 53 -4.24 9.00 -15.63
N GLY A 54 -4.06 10.03 -14.80
CA GLY A 54 -5.04 11.10 -14.58
C GLY A 54 -6.31 10.67 -13.83
N GLN A 55 -6.28 9.58 -13.06
CA GLN A 55 -7.39 9.07 -12.25
C GLN A 55 -6.93 8.70 -10.82
N PHE A 56 -7.87 8.65 -9.88
CA PHE A 56 -7.64 8.21 -8.51
C PHE A 56 -8.68 7.14 -8.10
N PRO A 57 -8.27 5.99 -7.54
CA PRO A 57 -6.90 5.49 -7.54
C PRO A 57 -6.34 5.41 -8.96
N GLY A 58 -5.02 5.32 -9.11
CA GLY A 58 -4.39 5.05 -10.39
C GLY A 58 -4.91 3.76 -11.02
N PRO A 59 -4.73 3.54 -12.33
CA PRO A 59 -5.24 2.37 -13.03
C PRO A 59 -4.75 1.06 -12.40
N LEU A 60 -5.61 0.04 -12.37
CA LEU A 60 -5.19 -1.30 -11.99
C LEU A 60 -4.17 -1.81 -13.01
N ILE A 61 -2.97 -2.15 -12.55
CA ILE A 61 -2.01 -2.90 -13.35
C ILE A 61 -2.25 -4.39 -13.09
N SER A 62 -2.45 -5.18 -14.13
CA SER A 62 -2.69 -6.61 -13.97
C SER A 62 -1.89 -7.46 -14.93
N ALA A 63 -1.46 -8.62 -14.45
CA ALA A 63 -0.72 -9.61 -15.22
C ALA A 63 -0.99 -11.02 -14.71
N ASN A 64 -0.59 -12.02 -15.48
CA ASN A 64 -0.47 -13.38 -14.97
C ASN A 64 0.93 -13.62 -14.39
N LYS A 65 1.05 -14.54 -13.45
CA LYS A 65 2.31 -15.01 -12.88
C LYS A 65 3.31 -15.37 -13.99
N GLY A 66 4.54 -14.92 -13.83
CA GLY A 66 5.60 -15.08 -14.81
C GLY A 66 5.63 -14.02 -15.94
N ALA A 67 4.75 -13.01 -15.88
CA ALA A 67 4.80 -11.91 -16.84
C ALA A 67 6.07 -11.06 -16.68
N HIS A 68 6.52 -10.50 -17.79
CA HIS A 68 7.55 -9.49 -17.85
C HIS A 68 6.90 -8.11 -17.85
N PHE A 69 7.27 -7.27 -16.88
CA PHE A 69 6.74 -5.92 -16.74
C PHE A 69 7.64 -4.92 -17.45
N LEU A 70 7.04 -4.12 -18.32
CA LEU A 70 7.66 -3.00 -19.04
C LEU A 70 6.78 -1.77 -18.82
N LEU A 71 7.02 -1.06 -17.73
CA LEU A 71 6.17 0.03 -17.27
C LEU A 71 6.92 1.36 -17.44
N ASN A 72 6.61 2.09 -18.50
CA ASN A 72 7.23 3.36 -18.80
C ASN A 72 6.54 4.49 -18.04
N VAL A 73 7.13 4.92 -16.93
CA VAL A 73 6.67 6.04 -16.12
C VAL A 73 7.10 7.34 -16.79
N GLN A 74 6.13 8.17 -17.16
CA GLN A 74 6.32 9.44 -17.86
C GLN A 74 5.93 10.59 -16.93
N ASP A 75 6.90 11.35 -16.46
CA ASP A 75 6.64 12.49 -15.60
C ASP A 75 6.20 13.71 -16.42
N GLN A 76 4.94 14.10 -16.26
CA GLN A 76 4.30 15.25 -16.92
C GLN A 76 3.80 16.27 -15.87
N LEU A 77 4.41 16.31 -14.69
CA LEU A 77 3.99 17.18 -13.59
C LEU A 77 4.36 18.63 -13.87
N THR A 78 3.44 19.55 -13.54
CA THR A 78 3.58 20.98 -13.80
C THR A 78 3.15 21.88 -12.64
N ASP A 79 2.43 21.34 -11.64
CA ASP A 79 1.89 22.09 -10.51
C ASP A 79 2.96 22.34 -9.45
N ASN A 80 3.35 23.60 -9.25
CA ASN A 80 4.40 23.99 -8.30
C ASN A 80 3.96 23.99 -6.83
N THR A 81 2.70 23.66 -6.53
CA THR A 81 2.23 23.51 -5.14
C THR A 81 2.53 22.12 -4.59
N MET A 82 2.97 21.19 -5.44
CA MET A 82 3.33 19.80 -5.13
C MET A 82 4.69 19.47 -5.75
N LEU A 83 5.28 18.34 -5.34
CA LEU A 83 6.53 17.85 -5.92
C LEU A 83 6.36 17.57 -7.41
N ARG A 84 7.35 17.99 -8.22
CA ARG A 84 7.31 17.87 -9.68
C ARG A 84 8.20 16.79 -10.26
N SER A 85 9.05 16.19 -9.46
CA SER A 85 9.74 14.95 -9.80
C SER A 85 8.99 13.77 -9.22
N THR A 86 9.26 12.55 -9.66
CA THR A 86 8.57 11.35 -9.17
C THR A 86 9.46 10.11 -9.17
N SER A 87 9.06 9.06 -8.49
CA SER A 87 9.53 7.69 -8.65
C SER A 87 8.39 6.74 -8.30
N ILE A 88 8.44 5.50 -8.78
CA ILE A 88 7.40 4.51 -8.46
C ILE A 88 8.02 3.31 -7.77
N HIS A 89 7.52 3.00 -6.59
CA HIS A 89 7.76 1.72 -5.92
C HIS A 89 6.64 0.72 -6.24
N TRP A 90 7.05 -0.50 -6.50
CA TRP A 90 6.18 -1.65 -6.82
C TRP A 90 6.01 -2.49 -5.55
N HIS A 91 5.17 -2.01 -4.64
CA HIS A 91 5.07 -2.50 -3.27
C HIS A 91 4.75 -3.99 -3.18
N GLY A 92 5.63 -4.73 -2.53
CA GLY A 92 5.56 -6.17 -2.31
C GLY A 92 6.25 -7.02 -3.39
N LEU A 93 6.74 -6.41 -4.48
CA LEU A 93 7.53 -7.12 -5.48
C LEU A 93 8.99 -7.22 -5.04
N PHE A 94 9.58 -8.41 -5.18
CA PHE A 94 10.93 -8.71 -4.66
C PHE A 94 12.05 -8.07 -5.46
N GLN A 95 11.83 -7.69 -6.70
CA GLN A 95 12.85 -7.13 -7.59
C GLN A 95 14.15 -7.96 -7.59
N ARG A 96 14.03 -9.31 -7.72
CA ARG A 96 15.18 -10.21 -7.72
C ARG A 96 16.07 -9.93 -8.91
N ASN A 97 17.37 -9.72 -8.65
CA ASN A 97 18.39 -9.35 -9.63
C ASN A 97 18.06 -8.05 -10.40
N SER A 98 17.18 -7.20 -9.87
CA SER A 98 16.76 -5.93 -10.46
C SER A 98 16.48 -4.88 -9.39
N SER A 99 17.32 -4.79 -8.35
CA SER A 99 17.12 -3.87 -7.23
C SER A 99 17.03 -2.40 -7.64
N TRP A 100 17.60 -2.03 -8.80
CA TRP A 100 17.48 -0.70 -9.40
C TRP A 100 16.08 -0.35 -9.91
N GLU A 101 15.18 -1.34 -10.02
CA GLU A 101 13.78 -1.18 -10.42
C GLU A 101 12.82 -1.03 -9.22
N ASP A 102 13.34 -1.08 -7.98
CA ASP A 102 12.53 -1.01 -6.75
C ASP A 102 11.86 0.36 -6.54
N GLY A 103 12.53 1.43 -6.94
CA GLY A 103 11.93 2.75 -7.07
C GLY A 103 12.06 3.75 -5.92
N PRO A 104 12.45 3.42 -4.67
CA PRO A 104 12.57 4.43 -3.63
C PRO A 104 13.68 5.45 -3.94
N SER A 105 13.26 6.72 -3.96
CA SER A 105 14.17 7.84 -4.24
C SER A 105 15.31 7.88 -3.22
N PHE A 106 16.53 8.08 -3.71
CA PHE A 106 17.77 8.17 -2.93
C PHE A 106 18.19 6.87 -2.21
N VAL A 107 17.44 5.77 -2.39
CA VAL A 107 17.85 4.43 -1.99
C VAL A 107 18.32 3.64 -3.21
N THR A 108 17.43 3.38 -4.16
CA THR A 108 17.76 2.62 -5.37
C THR A 108 17.92 3.49 -6.61
N GLN A 109 17.42 4.71 -6.63
CA GLN A 109 17.51 5.62 -7.78
C GLN A 109 17.42 7.09 -7.37
N CYS A 110 17.78 8.00 -8.29
CA CYS A 110 17.33 9.38 -8.22
C CYS A 110 15.91 9.52 -8.81
N PRO A 111 15.14 10.55 -8.42
CA PRO A 111 13.82 10.79 -9.00
C PRO A 111 13.84 11.01 -10.51
N ILE A 112 12.75 10.65 -11.16
CA ILE A 112 12.46 11.00 -12.55
C ILE A 112 12.03 12.48 -12.54
N ALA A 113 12.77 13.34 -13.22
CA ALA A 113 12.48 14.76 -13.29
C ALA A 113 11.34 15.05 -14.27
N ALA A 114 10.61 16.15 -14.06
CA ALA A 114 9.53 16.57 -14.94
C ALA A 114 9.96 16.61 -16.42
N ASN A 115 9.07 16.19 -17.32
CA ASN A 115 9.28 16.01 -18.77
C ASN A 115 10.31 14.94 -19.14
N ASN A 116 10.64 14.02 -18.22
CA ASN A 116 11.45 12.84 -18.47
C ASN A 116 10.64 11.57 -18.22
N SER A 117 11.23 10.44 -18.55
CA SER A 117 10.62 9.13 -18.30
C SER A 117 11.67 8.12 -17.88
N PHE A 118 11.22 7.09 -17.19
CA PHE A 118 12.02 5.91 -16.88
C PHE A 118 11.19 4.66 -17.16
N LEU A 119 11.78 3.70 -17.86
CA LEU A 119 11.18 2.40 -18.12
C LEU A 119 11.60 1.45 -17.00
N TYR A 120 10.67 1.07 -16.16
CA TYR A 120 10.83 -0.01 -15.22
C TYR A 120 10.68 -1.34 -15.96
N ASP A 121 11.75 -2.12 -15.96
CA ASP A 121 11.90 -3.39 -16.72
C ASP A 121 12.24 -4.52 -15.74
N PHE A 122 11.23 -5.28 -15.30
CA PHE A 122 11.44 -6.30 -14.29
C PHE A 122 10.53 -7.51 -14.45
N GLN A 123 10.88 -8.60 -13.75
CA GLN A 123 10.11 -9.83 -13.71
C GLN A 123 9.75 -10.22 -12.27
N ALA A 124 8.58 -10.85 -12.10
CA ALA A 124 8.13 -11.41 -10.84
C ALA A 124 7.72 -12.89 -11.04
N PRO A 125 8.67 -13.79 -11.38
CA PRO A 125 8.36 -15.15 -11.84
C PRO A 125 7.69 -16.01 -10.76
N ASP A 126 8.05 -15.79 -9.50
CA ASP A 126 7.62 -16.61 -8.36
C ASP A 126 6.50 -15.97 -7.54
N GLN A 127 6.06 -14.75 -7.90
CA GLN A 127 5.06 -14.01 -7.16
C GLN A 127 3.72 -13.98 -7.89
N ALA A 128 2.65 -14.17 -7.13
CA ALA A 128 1.28 -13.92 -7.53
C ALA A 128 0.50 -13.45 -6.29
N GLY A 129 -0.51 -12.62 -6.50
CA GLY A 129 -1.31 -12.08 -5.39
C GLY A 129 -1.64 -10.61 -5.57
N THR A 130 -1.89 -9.97 -4.45
CA THR A 130 -2.32 -8.58 -4.38
C THR A 130 -1.16 -7.68 -3.95
N PHE A 131 -0.80 -6.77 -4.83
CA PHE A 131 0.26 -5.78 -4.71
C PHE A 131 -0.32 -4.40 -5.00
N TRP A 132 0.50 -3.36 -4.96
CA TRP A 132 0.11 -2.02 -5.35
C TRP A 132 1.34 -1.21 -5.77
N TYR A 133 1.14 -0.01 -6.29
CA TYR A 133 2.23 0.89 -6.65
C TYR A 133 1.94 2.29 -6.15
N HIS A 134 3.00 3.02 -5.81
CA HIS A 134 2.90 4.39 -5.34
C HIS A 134 4.18 5.18 -5.58
N SER A 135 4.07 6.50 -5.54
CA SER A 135 5.26 7.36 -5.49
C SER A 135 6.09 7.02 -4.25
N HIS A 136 7.39 7.00 -4.41
CA HIS A 136 8.33 6.87 -3.30
C HIS A 136 9.32 8.02 -3.27
N LEU A 137 8.81 9.23 -3.50
CA LEU A 137 9.51 10.50 -3.38
C LEU A 137 8.82 11.34 -2.32
N SER A 138 9.44 11.46 -1.12
CA SER A 138 8.87 12.24 0.00
C SER A 138 7.39 11.87 0.19
N THR A 139 6.52 12.80 0.50
CA THR A 139 5.08 12.57 0.74
C THR A 139 4.21 12.64 -0.53
N GLN A 140 4.78 12.49 -1.72
CA GLN A 140 4.04 12.68 -2.98
C GLN A 140 2.86 11.70 -3.15
N TYR A 141 2.93 10.46 -2.64
CA TYR A 141 1.79 9.59 -2.83
C TYR A 141 0.55 10.02 -2.03
N CYS A 142 0.73 10.81 -0.96
CA CYS A 142 -0.38 11.45 -0.24
C CYS A 142 -1.15 12.45 -1.12
N ASP A 143 -0.51 12.98 -2.16
CA ASP A 143 -1.17 13.82 -3.18
C ASP A 143 -1.93 13.01 -4.24
N GLY A 144 -1.90 11.66 -4.18
CA GLY A 144 -2.76 10.79 -4.97
C GLY A 144 -2.04 9.78 -5.88
N LEU A 145 -0.70 9.79 -5.97
CA LEU A 145 0.05 8.89 -6.85
C LEU A 145 0.17 7.48 -6.24
N ARG A 146 -0.88 6.71 -6.36
CA ARG A 146 -1.02 5.34 -5.83
C ARG A 146 -2.10 4.57 -6.58
N GLY A 147 -1.90 3.26 -6.78
CA GLY A 147 -2.85 2.41 -7.48
C GLY A 147 -2.62 0.92 -7.26
N PRO A 148 -3.63 0.07 -7.51
CA PRO A 148 -3.54 -1.38 -7.31
C PRO A 148 -2.71 -2.07 -8.40
N LEU A 149 -2.06 -3.19 -8.02
CA LEU A 149 -1.38 -4.12 -8.92
C LEU A 149 -1.78 -5.54 -8.52
N VAL A 150 -2.23 -6.35 -9.47
CA VAL A 150 -2.63 -7.75 -9.22
C VAL A 150 -1.94 -8.68 -10.19
N ILE A 151 -1.26 -9.68 -9.65
CA ILE A 151 -0.68 -10.78 -10.43
C ILE A 151 -1.52 -12.01 -10.19
N TYR A 152 -2.26 -12.44 -11.22
CA TYR A 152 -3.13 -13.62 -11.17
C TYR A 152 -2.30 -14.89 -11.33
N ASP A 153 -2.57 -15.91 -10.49
CA ASP A 153 -2.01 -17.24 -10.66
C ASP A 153 -3.00 -18.11 -11.46
N PRO A 154 -2.68 -18.51 -12.71
CA PRO A 154 -3.53 -19.44 -13.46
C PRO A 154 -3.71 -20.80 -12.77
N PHE A 155 -2.83 -21.14 -11.83
CA PHE A 155 -2.84 -22.37 -11.06
C PHE A 155 -3.07 -22.10 -9.56
N ASP A 156 -3.90 -21.10 -9.23
CA ASP A 156 -4.21 -20.77 -7.83
C ASP A 156 -4.71 -22.01 -7.08
N PRO A 157 -4.00 -22.46 -6.03
CA PRO A 157 -4.38 -23.63 -5.24
C PRO A 157 -5.72 -23.46 -4.51
N GLN A 158 -6.19 -22.22 -4.36
CA GLN A 158 -7.44 -21.87 -3.67
C GLN A 158 -8.58 -21.52 -4.64
N LYS A 159 -8.39 -21.74 -5.96
CA LYS A 159 -9.40 -21.44 -6.99
C LYS A 159 -10.78 -22.05 -6.73
N SER A 160 -10.86 -23.17 -6.03
CA SER A 160 -12.14 -23.82 -5.69
C SER A 160 -12.97 -23.06 -4.65
N LEU A 161 -12.39 -22.06 -3.96
CA LEU A 161 -13.07 -21.31 -2.90
C LEU A 161 -13.93 -20.16 -3.44
N TYR A 162 -13.70 -19.70 -4.67
CA TYR A 162 -14.38 -18.53 -5.25
C TYR A 162 -14.75 -18.74 -6.72
N ASP A 163 -15.75 -17.98 -7.16
CA ASP A 163 -16.26 -18.02 -8.54
C ASP A 163 -15.76 -16.80 -9.36
N ILE A 164 -15.65 -15.62 -8.73
CA ILE A 164 -15.26 -14.35 -9.33
C ILE A 164 -14.01 -13.81 -8.67
N ASP A 165 -13.02 -13.43 -9.49
CA ASP A 165 -11.77 -12.75 -9.10
C ASP A 165 -11.29 -11.94 -10.33
N ASP A 166 -11.62 -10.68 -10.39
CA ASP A 166 -11.30 -9.78 -11.50
C ASP A 166 -11.18 -8.31 -11.01
N ALA A 167 -11.06 -7.37 -11.92
CA ALA A 167 -10.91 -5.95 -11.59
C ALA A 167 -12.05 -5.39 -10.71
N SER A 168 -13.26 -5.96 -10.80
CA SER A 168 -14.42 -5.52 -10.01
C SER A 168 -14.35 -5.94 -8.53
N THR A 169 -13.44 -6.85 -8.20
CA THR A 169 -13.25 -7.35 -6.83
C THR A 169 -12.07 -6.70 -6.09
N VAL A 170 -11.40 -5.73 -6.70
CA VAL A 170 -10.34 -4.95 -6.04
C VAL A 170 -10.96 -3.82 -5.23
N ILE A 171 -10.55 -3.71 -3.96
CA ILE A 171 -10.99 -2.68 -3.02
C ILE A 171 -9.76 -1.93 -2.52
N THR A 172 -9.70 -0.62 -2.78
CA THR A 172 -8.67 0.25 -2.22
C THR A 172 -9.24 1.09 -1.10
N LEU A 173 -8.53 1.17 0.02
CA LEU A 173 -8.82 2.06 1.14
C LEU A 173 -7.76 3.15 1.14
N GLY A 174 -8.16 4.40 1.07
CA GLY A 174 -7.24 5.53 1.08
C GLY A 174 -7.77 6.68 1.90
N ASP A 175 -6.86 7.49 2.37
CA ASP A 175 -7.14 8.77 3.01
C ASP A 175 -7.08 9.90 1.98
N TRP A 176 -7.74 11.01 2.29
CA TRP A 176 -7.72 12.18 1.43
C TRP A 176 -7.60 13.45 2.27
N TYR A 177 -6.67 14.31 1.84
CA TYR A 177 -6.36 15.57 2.48
C TYR A 177 -6.85 16.72 1.61
N HIS A 178 -7.42 17.79 2.20
CA HIS A 178 -7.89 18.96 1.48
C HIS A 178 -6.79 20.01 1.23
N TYR A 179 -5.54 19.62 1.43
CA TYR A 179 -4.34 20.41 1.17
C TYR A 179 -3.29 19.56 0.45
N PRO A 180 -2.37 20.16 -0.33
CA PRO A 180 -1.22 19.47 -0.90
C PRO A 180 -0.26 18.99 0.20
N ALA A 181 0.39 17.85 0.01
CA ALA A 181 1.30 17.26 0.98
C ALA A 181 2.43 18.20 1.44
N PRO A 182 3.08 19.01 0.57
CA PRO A 182 4.09 19.97 1.03
C PRO A 182 3.55 21.09 1.94
N SER A 183 2.22 21.27 1.99
CA SER A 183 1.55 22.26 2.86
C SER A 183 0.92 21.63 4.09
N ALA A 184 1.22 20.38 4.37
CA ALA A 184 0.67 19.66 5.53
C ALA A 184 1.08 20.33 6.86
N PRO A 185 0.18 20.35 7.86
CA PRO A 185 0.56 20.77 9.21
C PRO A 185 1.53 19.77 9.83
N LEU A 186 2.15 20.13 10.95
CA LEU A 186 3.13 19.28 11.66
C LEU A 186 2.57 17.91 12.03
N ILE A 187 1.27 17.85 12.35
CA ILE A 187 0.53 16.61 12.61
C ILE A 187 -0.60 16.57 11.58
N PRO A 188 -0.38 15.92 10.43
CA PRO A 188 -1.41 15.82 9.40
C PRO A 188 -2.57 14.94 9.86
N ALA A 189 -3.79 15.31 9.47
CA ALA A 189 -4.98 14.50 9.69
C ALA A 189 -5.81 14.47 8.40
N ALA A 190 -6.24 13.28 7.99
CA ALA A 190 -7.07 13.11 6.80
C ALA A 190 -8.46 13.74 7.00
N ASN A 191 -8.99 14.36 5.96
CA ASN A 191 -10.33 14.93 5.94
C ASN A 191 -11.40 13.88 5.63
N SER A 192 -11.06 12.84 4.86
CA SER A 192 -11.97 11.75 4.51
C SER A 192 -11.25 10.44 4.23
N THR A 193 -12.01 9.35 4.33
CA THR A 193 -11.66 8.03 3.80
C THR A 193 -12.29 7.86 2.41
N LEU A 194 -11.51 7.35 1.47
CA LEU A 194 -11.97 7.02 0.13
C LEU A 194 -11.91 5.50 -0.07
N ILE A 195 -13.01 4.89 -0.46
CA ILE A 195 -13.07 3.49 -0.89
C ILE A 195 -13.22 3.46 -2.41
N ASN A 196 -12.25 2.84 -3.10
CA ASN A 196 -12.17 2.89 -4.56
C ASN A 196 -12.25 4.32 -5.13
N GLY A 197 -11.59 5.27 -4.45
CA GLY A 197 -11.45 6.66 -4.88
C GLY A 197 -12.67 7.53 -4.67
N LEU A 198 -13.70 7.07 -3.96
CA LEU A 198 -14.90 7.86 -3.63
C LEU A 198 -15.17 7.83 -2.13
N GLY A 199 -15.67 8.93 -1.60
CA GLY A 199 -15.97 9.06 -0.17
C GLY A 199 -16.81 10.29 0.13
N ARG A 200 -17.01 10.53 1.43
CA ARG A 200 -17.63 11.73 1.98
C ARG A 200 -16.78 12.23 3.15
N TYR A 201 -16.75 13.53 3.37
CA TYR A 201 -16.14 14.13 4.57
C TYR A 201 -17.21 14.73 5.46
N GLN A 202 -16.88 14.89 6.74
CA GLN A 202 -17.82 15.44 7.75
C GLN A 202 -18.26 16.84 7.33
N ASP A 203 -19.58 17.11 7.44
CA ASP A 203 -20.22 18.38 7.06
C ASP A 203 -20.04 18.75 5.56
N GLY A 204 -19.57 17.82 4.74
CA GLY A 204 -19.44 17.98 3.30
C GLY A 204 -20.72 17.63 2.53
N PRO A 205 -20.70 17.78 1.20
CA PRO A 205 -21.84 17.38 0.36
C PRO A 205 -22.04 15.86 0.40
N ALA A 206 -23.27 15.40 0.16
CA ALA A 206 -23.58 13.99 -0.03
C ALA A 206 -23.00 13.47 -1.38
N SER A 207 -21.69 13.42 -1.47
CA SER A 207 -20.96 12.94 -2.66
C SER A 207 -21.29 11.47 -2.96
N PRO A 208 -21.21 11.03 -4.22
CA PRO A 208 -21.38 9.63 -4.58
C PRO A 208 -20.39 8.73 -3.84
N LEU A 209 -20.88 7.59 -3.35
CA LEU A 209 -20.05 6.54 -2.77
C LEU A 209 -19.72 5.47 -3.81
N SER A 210 -18.63 4.75 -3.58
CA SER A 210 -18.31 3.57 -4.37
C SER A 210 -19.36 2.48 -4.18
N VAL A 211 -19.76 1.83 -5.28
CA VAL A 211 -20.72 0.74 -5.29
C VAL A 211 -20.06 -0.50 -5.87
N ILE A 212 -20.00 -1.57 -5.07
CA ILE A 212 -19.51 -2.88 -5.49
C ILE A 212 -20.70 -3.80 -5.67
N GLU A 213 -20.89 -4.31 -6.88
CA GLU A 213 -22.05 -5.14 -7.21
C GLU A 213 -21.74 -6.63 -7.06
N VAL A 214 -22.68 -7.36 -6.44
CA VAL A 214 -22.60 -8.81 -6.28
C VAL A 214 -23.91 -9.48 -6.72
N LYS A 215 -23.80 -10.72 -7.19
CA LYS A 215 -24.95 -11.58 -7.52
C LYS A 215 -25.12 -12.64 -6.44
N LYS A 216 -26.35 -12.77 -5.93
CA LYS A 216 -26.67 -13.77 -4.92
C LYS A 216 -26.29 -15.19 -5.40
N GLY A 217 -25.66 -15.95 -4.52
CA GLY A 217 -25.26 -17.33 -4.74
C GLY A 217 -23.82 -17.50 -5.24
N LEU A 218 -23.14 -16.41 -5.65
CA LEU A 218 -21.75 -16.46 -6.06
C LEU A 218 -20.81 -16.15 -4.90
N ARG A 219 -19.57 -16.63 -5.02
CA ARG A 219 -18.45 -16.39 -4.09
C ARG A 219 -17.44 -15.48 -4.79
N TYR A 220 -17.06 -14.40 -4.12
CA TYR A 220 -16.17 -13.37 -4.66
C TYR A 220 -14.87 -13.39 -3.90
N ARG A 221 -13.73 -13.44 -4.58
CA ARG A 221 -12.43 -13.14 -3.99
C ARG A 221 -12.20 -11.64 -4.05
N PHE A 222 -12.50 -10.94 -2.97
CA PHE A 222 -12.14 -9.53 -2.83
C PHE A 222 -10.69 -9.36 -2.43
N ARG A 223 -10.04 -8.33 -2.99
CA ARG A 223 -8.65 -7.95 -2.74
C ARG A 223 -8.64 -6.56 -2.14
N VAL A 224 -8.55 -6.46 -0.80
CA VAL A 224 -8.51 -5.19 -0.09
C VAL A 224 -7.06 -4.75 0.11
N ILE A 225 -6.80 -3.48 -0.22
CA ILE A 225 -5.47 -2.86 -0.18
C ILE A 225 -5.59 -1.57 0.62
N ASN A 226 -4.84 -1.41 1.69
CA ASN A 226 -4.72 -0.11 2.34
C ASN A 226 -3.61 0.70 1.65
N ILE A 227 -4.05 1.65 0.82
CA ILE A 227 -3.19 2.59 0.09
C ILE A 227 -3.13 3.97 0.76
N ALA A 228 -3.53 4.11 2.03
CA ALA A 228 -3.50 5.37 2.76
C ALA A 228 -2.08 5.86 3.04
N CYS A 229 -1.95 7.12 3.47
CA CYS A 229 -0.69 7.70 3.94
C CYS A 229 -0.49 7.50 5.44
N ASP A 230 -1.56 7.42 6.22
CA ASP A 230 -1.51 7.38 7.67
C ASP A 230 -2.49 6.36 8.27
N PRO A 231 -3.82 6.44 8.09
CA PRO A 231 -4.70 5.65 8.92
C PRO A 231 -4.62 4.16 8.60
N ASN A 232 -4.59 3.35 9.68
CA ASN A 232 -5.09 1.99 9.59
C ASN A 232 -6.62 2.00 9.70
N TYR A 233 -7.25 0.98 9.14
CA TYR A 233 -8.71 0.87 9.13
C TYR A 233 -9.16 -0.41 9.81
N THR A 234 -10.25 -0.32 10.60
CA THR A 234 -11.07 -1.49 10.90
C THR A 234 -12.07 -1.65 9.76
N PHE A 235 -11.92 -2.74 9.01
CA PHE A 235 -12.73 -3.04 7.82
C PHE A 235 -13.76 -4.11 8.12
N SER A 236 -15.00 -3.91 7.68
CA SER A 236 -16.09 -4.89 7.77
C SER A 236 -17.10 -4.70 6.62
N ILE A 237 -17.94 -5.70 6.40
CA ILE A 237 -19.09 -5.62 5.48
C ILE A 237 -20.33 -6.06 6.25
N ASP A 238 -21.29 -5.16 6.43
CA ASP A 238 -22.48 -5.41 7.25
C ASP A 238 -23.18 -6.71 6.86
N GLY A 239 -23.45 -7.55 7.85
CA GLY A 239 -24.17 -8.81 7.67
C GLY A 239 -23.41 -9.91 6.95
N HIS A 240 -22.10 -9.77 6.69
CA HIS A 240 -21.30 -10.78 6.00
C HIS A 240 -20.10 -11.21 6.82
N GLN A 241 -19.77 -12.48 6.70
CA GLN A 241 -18.47 -13.01 7.09
C GLN A 241 -17.50 -12.95 5.90
N ILE A 242 -16.23 -12.79 6.20
CA ILE A 242 -15.13 -12.78 5.25
C ILE A 242 -14.16 -13.91 5.59
N THR A 243 -13.77 -14.71 4.60
CA THR A 243 -12.80 -15.78 4.76
C THR A 243 -11.47 -15.37 4.15
N ILE A 244 -10.51 -15.01 5.01
CA ILE A 244 -9.17 -14.59 4.58
C ILE A 244 -8.43 -15.77 3.96
N ILE A 245 -7.83 -15.58 2.78
CA ILE A 245 -7.07 -16.60 2.04
C ILE A 245 -5.70 -16.13 1.56
N GLU A 246 -5.41 -14.83 1.63
CA GLU A 246 -4.13 -14.25 1.23
C GLU A 246 -3.81 -13.06 2.14
N VAL A 247 -2.54 -12.89 2.47
CA VAL A 247 -1.98 -11.77 3.23
C VAL A 247 -0.73 -11.28 2.50
N ASP A 248 -0.67 -10.01 2.14
CA ASP A 248 0.47 -9.35 1.49
C ASP A 248 1.08 -10.18 0.33
N GLY A 249 0.23 -10.71 -0.57
CA GLY A 249 0.66 -11.54 -1.71
C GLY A 249 0.99 -12.99 -1.38
N VAL A 250 0.87 -13.42 -0.11
CA VAL A 250 1.13 -14.81 0.32
C VAL A 250 -0.17 -15.53 0.59
N SER A 251 -0.37 -16.71 -0.02
CA SER A 251 -1.54 -17.56 0.23
C SER A 251 -1.52 -18.12 1.66
N HIS A 252 -2.66 -17.99 2.37
CA HIS A 252 -2.84 -18.46 3.74
C HIS A 252 -3.96 -19.49 3.84
N GLN A 253 -3.97 -20.25 4.91
CA GLN A 253 -5.06 -21.16 5.24
C GLN A 253 -6.34 -20.34 5.48
N PRO A 254 -7.51 -20.81 4.99
CA PRO A 254 -8.75 -20.06 5.13
C PRO A 254 -9.10 -19.77 6.59
N THR A 255 -9.23 -18.51 6.96
CA THR A 255 -9.61 -18.06 8.31
C THR A 255 -10.85 -17.17 8.20
N THR A 256 -11.96 -17.56 8.85
CA THR A 256 -13.24 -16.85 8.74
C THR A 256 -13.47 -15.93 9.92
N VAL A 257 -13.72 -14.66 9.63
CA VAL A 257 -13.99 -13.57 10.59
C VAL A 257 -15.12 -12.68 10.06
N ASP A 258 -15.51 -11.63 10.79
CA ASP A 258 -16.44 -10.61 10.29
C ASP A 258 -15.81 -9.22 10.14
N SER A 259 -14.60 -9.05 10.66
CA SER A 259 -13.86 -7.79 10.57
C SER A 259 -12.35 -8.02 10.62
N LEU A 260 -11.60 -7.07 10.10
CA LEU A 260 -10.13 -7.08 10.15
C LEU A 260 -9.57 -5.66 10.34
N GLN A 261 -8.44 -5.57 11.03
CA GLN A 261 -7.63 -4.36 11.04
C GLN A 261 -6.60 -4.44 9.90
N ILE A 262 -6.55 -3.40 9.07
CA ILE A 262 -5.62 -3.33 7.95
C ILE A 262 -4.76 -2.07 8.06
N PHE A 263 -3.47 -2.24 8.26
CA PHE A 263 -2.49 -1.16 8.33
C PHE A 263 -2.09 -0.67 6.94
N VAL A 264 -1.52 0.52 6.88
CA VAL A 264 -0.99 1.09 5.63
C VAL A 264 0.00 0.13 4.98
N GLY A 265 -0.13 -0.07 3.68
CA GLY A 265 0.69 -1.00 2.90
C GLY A 265 0.22 -2.46 2.95
N GLN A 266 -0.59 -2.86 3.92
CA GLN A 266 -1.11 -4.23 4.03
C GLN A 266 -2.16 -4.53 2.98
N ARG A 267 -2.23 -5.81 2.59
CA ARG A 267 -3.23 -6.35 1.67
C ARG A 267 -3.81 -7.64 2.26
N TYR A 268 -5.10 -7.80 2.06
CA TYR A 268 -5.80 -9.05 2.37
C TYR A 268 -6.68 -9.45 1.18
N SER A 269 -6.61 -10.71 0.75
CA SER A 269 -7.66 -11.27 -0.10
C SER A 269 -8.57 -12.15 0.74
N PHE A 270 -9.88 -11.95 0.57
CA PHE A 270 -10.87 -12.74 1.27
C PHE A 270 -11.97 -13.23 0.33
N VAL A 271 -12.56 -14.34 0.66
CA VAL A 271 -13.76 -14.85 0.01
C VAL A 271 -14.99 -14.35 0.74
N LEU A 272 -15.87 -13.64 0.00
CA LEU A 272 -17.20 -13.26 0.45
C LEU A 272 -18.22 -14.14 -0.27
N LYS A 273 -19.07 -14.82 0.47
CA LYS A 273 -20.21 -15.53 -0.07
C LYS A 273 -21.41 -14.60 -0.13
N ALA A 274 -21.89 -14.31 -1.34
CA ALA A 274 -23.04 -13.45 -1.54
C ALA A 274 -24.34 -14.23 -1.30
N ASP A 275 -24.70 -14.52 -0.06
CA ASP A 275 -25.85 -15.33 0.32
C ASP A 275 -26.99 -14.56 1.02
N GLN A 276 -26.80 -13.26 1.24
CA GLN A 276 -27.77 -12.41 1.91
C GLN A 276 -28.99 -12.10 1.01
N LYS A 277 -29.97 -11.40 1.55
CA LYS A 277 -31.12 -10.89 0.77
C LYS A 277 -30.63 -9.86 -0.26
N ALA A 278 -31.32 -9.76 -1.40
CA ALA A 278 -31.08 -8.71 -2.38
C ALA A 278 -31.40 -7.33 -1.76
N SER A 279 -30.36 -6.64 -1.31
CA SER A 279 -30.38 -5.34 -0.64
C SER A 279 -29.03 -4.64 -0.78
N ASN A 280 -28.89 -3.48 -0.20
CA ASN A 280 -27.63 -2.76 -0.05
C ASN A 280 -27.08 -2.97 1.36
N TYR A 281 -25.76 -3.14 1.46
CA TYR A 281 -25.02 -3.32 2.72
C TYR A 281 -23.87 -2.35 2.77
N TRP A 282 -23.58 -1.80 3.96
CA TRP A 282 -22.41 -0.96 4.13
C TRP A 282 -21.11 -1.79 4.06
N ILE A 283 -20.15 -1.28 3.31
CA ILE A 283 -18.74 -1.61 3.44
C ILE A 283 -18.15 -0.51 4.30
N ARG A 284 -17.54 -0.85 5.42
CA ARG A 284 -17.03 0.09 6.43
C ARG A 284 -15.51 0.04 6.50
N ALA A 285 -14.88 1.20 6.61
CA ALA A 285 -13.45 1.34 6.84
C ALA A 285 -13.24 2.45 7.89
N ASN A 286 -13.36 2.10 9.18
CA ASN A 286 -13.24 3.05 10.28
C ASN A 286 -11.76 3.38 10.54
N PRO A 287 -11.32 4.63 10.36
CA PRO A 287 -9.92 5.02 10.54
C PRO A 287 -9.57 5.17 12.04
N ASN A 288 -8.30 4.89 12.39
CA ASN A 288 -7.76 5.15 13.72
C ASN A 288 -7.34 6.60 13.94
N THR A 289 -7.10 7.35 12.85
CA THR A 289 -6.77 8.79 12.86
C THR A 289 -7.68 9.55 11.89
N GLY A 290 -7.89 10.84 12.11
CA GLY A 290 -8.87 11.63 11.38
C GLY A 290 -10.25 11.56 12.01
N ILE A 291 -11.31 11.47 11.20
CA ILE A 291 -12.70 11.51 11.68
C ILE A 291 -13.28 10.10 11.68
N PRO A 292 -13.48 9.47 12.86
CA PRO A 292 -14.05 8.13 12.96
C PRO A 292 -15.57 8.14 12.81
N GLY A 293 -16.17 6.94 12.72
CA GLY A 293 -17.62 6.75 12.65
C GLY A 293 -18.14 6.75 11.22
N PHE A 294 -19.48 6.71 11.06
CA PHE A 294 -20.13 6.43 9.77
C PHE A 294 -21.32 7.36 9.47
N ASP A 295 -21.52 8.38 10.25
CA ASP A 295 -22.66 9.29 10.10
C ASP A 295 -22.63 9.98 8.73
N GLY A 296 -23.77 10.00 8.04
CA GLY A 296 -23.84 10.55 6.68
C GLY A 296 -23.14 9.73 5.60
N GLY A 297 -22.66 8.51 5.91
CA GLY A 297 -21.95 7.63 5.00
C GLY A 297 -20.47 7.95 4.84
N ILE A 298 -19.85 8.72 5.77
CA ILE A 298 -18.39 8.84 5.84
C ILE A 298 -17.76 7.46 6.09
N ASN A 299 -16.51 7.28 5.70
CA ASN A 299 -15.76 6.04 5.90
C ASN A 299 -16.46 4.78 5.34
N SER A 300 -17.30 4.93 4.30
CA SER A 300 -18.17 3.85 3.82
C SER A 300 -18.23 3.76 2.31
N ALA A 301 -18.56 2.54 1.82
CA ALA A 301 -19.00 2.25 0.47
C ALA A 301 -20.21 1.30 0.50
N ILE A 302 -20.73 0.93 -0.67
CA ILE A 302 -21.96 0.15 -0.79
C ILE A 302 -21.67 -1.20 -1.45
N LEU A 303 -21.94 -2.30 -0.76
CA LEU A 303 -22.09 -3.61 -1.38
C LEU A 303 -23.54 -3.75 -1.84
N ARG A 304 -23.78 -3.81 -3.15
CA ARG A 304 -25.10 -3.89 -3.74
C ARG A 304 -25.35 -5.25 -4.34
N TYR A 305 -26.39 -5.92 -3.89
CA TYR A 305 -26.87 -7.13 -4.55
C TYR A 305 -27.64 -6.79 -5.83
N ALA A 306 -27.42 -7.56 -6.88
CA ALA A 306 -28.14 -7.39 -8.14
C ALA A 306 -29.66 -7.39 -7.92
N GLY A 307 -30.35 -6.35 -8.43
CA GLY A 307 -31.78 -6.11 -8.24
C GLY A 307 -32.16 -5.29 -7.01
N ALA A 308 -31.20 -4.89 -6.15
CA ALA A 308 -31.44 -3.97 -5.06
C ALA A 308 -31.63 -2.52 -5.58
N PRO A 309 -32.39 -1.66 -4.88
CA PRO A 309 -32.60 -0.27 -5.29
C PRO A 309 -31.31 0.56 -5.18
N CYS A 310 -31.22 1.63 -6.00
CA CYS A 310 -30.07 2.55 -5.97
C CYS A 310 -30.21 3.58 -4.83
N VAL A 311 -30.07 3.12 -3.58
CA VAL A 311 -30.14 3.95 -2.36
C VAL A 311 -29.01 3.57 -1.41
N ASP A 312 -28.69 4.46 -0.47
CA ASP A 312 -27.74 4.15 0.59
C ASP A 312 -28.27 3.01 1.50
N PRO A 313 -27.43 2.13 2.04
CA PRO A 313 -27.85 1.07 2.96
C PRO A 313 -28.43 1.63 4.26
N THR A 314 -29.26 0.80 4.92
CA THR A 314 -29.80 1.07 6.27
C THR A 314 -29.34 0.03 7.29
N THR A 315 -28.36 -0.78 6.93
CA THR A 315 -27.79 -1.81 7.80
C THR A 315 -26.96 -1.20 8.92
N THR A 316 -26.79 -1.97 9.99
CA THR A 316 -25.96 -1.60 11.15
C THR A 316 -24.79 -2.56 11.26
N ASP A 317 -23.67 -2.07 11.77
CA ASP A 317 -22.51 -2.89 12.07
C ASP A 317 -22.85 -3.85 13.23
N THR A 318 -22.61 -5.13 13.02
CA THR A 318 -22.78 -6.20 14.01
C THR A 318 -21.52 -7.04 14.13
N SER A 319 -20.38 -6.55 13.61
CA SER A 319 -19.11 -7.28 13.66
C SER A 319 -18.65 -7.45 15.11
N SER A 320 -18.14 -8.64 15.42
CA SER A 320 -17.74 -9.05 16.78
C SER A 320 -16.57 -10.03 16.81
N ASN A 321 -16.13 -10.49 15.64
CA ASN A 321 -15.03 -11.44 15.48
C ASN A 321 -13.90 -10.81 14.64
N LEU A 322 -13.09 -9.95 15.29
CA LEU A 322 -11.95 -9.28 14.66
C LEU A 322 -10.82 -10.28 14.41
N LEU A 323 -10.28 -10.26 13.19
CA LEU A 323 -9.11 -11.06 12.82
C LEU A 323 -7.93 -10.78 13.76
N LYS A 324 -7.34 -11.85 14.29
CA LYS A 324 -6.06 -11.78 15.00
C LYS A 324 -4.94 -12.23 14.06
N GLU A 325 -3.85 -11.50 14.02
CA GLU A 325 -2.70 -11.84 13.18
C GLU A 325 -2.15 -13.24 13.50
N THR A 326 -2.25 -13.67 14.76
CA THR A 326 -1.83 -14.99 15.23
C THR A 326 -2.67 -16.15 14.70
N ASP A 327 -3.85 -15.89 14.14
CA ASP A 327 -4.71 -16.92 13.54
C ASP A 327 -4.41 -17.16 12.05
N LEU A 328 -3.44 -16.39 11.51
CA LEU A 328 -3.02 -16.47 10.11
C LEU A 328 -1.85 -17.44 9.96
N HIS A 329 -2.02 -18.44 9.11
CA HIS A 329 -1.00 -19.45 8.82
C HIS A 329 -0.79 -19.59 7.31
N PRO A 330 0.46 -19.66 6.80
CA PRO A 330 0.70 -19.83 5.38
C PRO A 330 0.08 -21.13 4.87
N LEU A 331 -0.46 -21.09 3.65
CA LEU A 331 -1.07 -22.28 3.02
C LEU A 331 -0.02 -23.36 2.76
N ILE A 332 1.16 -22.94 2.31
CA ILE A 332 2.30 -23.81 2.05
C ILE A 332 3.41 -23.43 3.02
N ARG A 333 3.82 -24.38 3.85
CA ARG A 333 4.99 -24.18 4.72
C ARG A 333 6.27 -24.13 3.89
N ALA A 334 7.24 -23.37 4.34
CA ALA A 334 8.55 -23.32 3.71
C ALA A 334 9.15 -24.75 3.58
N PRO A 335 9.94 -25.01 2.52
CA PRO A 335 10.67 -26.28 2.39
C PRO A 335 11.53 -26.53 3.64
N GLY A 336 11.36 -27.70 4.26
CA GLY A 336 12.02 -28.04 5.53
C GLY A 336 11.19 -27.81 6.79
N GLY A 337 10.02 -27.15 6.66
CA GLY A 337 9.05 -26.91 7.73
C GLY A 337 9.51 -25.86 8.75
N GLY A 338 8.64 -24.88 9.03
CA GLY A 338 8.88 -23.86 10.04
C GLY A 338 9.66 -22.63 9.56
N VAL A 339 9.95 -21.77 10.51
CA VAL A 339 10.67 -20.50 10.32
C VAL A 339 12.18 -20.77 10.22
N PRO A 340 12.92 -20.10 9.31
CA PRO A 340 14.38 -20.23 9.22
C PRO A 340 15.08 -19.92 10.55
N GLY A 341 16.24 -20.57 10.79
CA GLY A 341 17.03 -20.44 12.01
C GLY A 341 16.59 -21.37 13.13
N LYS A 342 17.13 -21.21 14.32
CA LYS A 342 16.77 -22.02 15.48
C LYS A 342 15.45 -21.51 16.10
N PRO A 343 14.57 -22.40 16.62
CA PRO A 343 13.21 -22.04 17.06
C PRO A 343 13.16 -21.43 18.47
N PHE A 344 13.95 -20.35 18.69
CA PHE A 344 13.91 -19.55 19.90
C PHE A 344 14.36 -18.10 19.60
N PRO A 345 14.00 -17.12 20.44
CA PRO A 345 14.43 -15.74 20.30
C PRO A 345 15.96 -15.62 20.28
N GLY A 346 16.51 -14.91 19.31
CA GLY A 346 17.96 -14.81 19.10
C GLY A 346 18.56 -16.02 18.38
N GLY A 347 17.74 -16.95 17.87
CA GLY A 347 18.19 -18.14 17.14
C GLY A 347 18.51 -17.94 15.66
N ALA A 348 18.58 -16.70 15.20
CA ALA A 348 19.01 -16.32 13.84
C ALA A 348 20.53 -16.15 13.75
N ASP A 349 21.08 -16.03 12.54
CA ASP A 349 22.49 -15.77 12.32
C ASP A 349 22.87 -14.33 12.73
N VAL A 350 21.97 -13.37 12.48
CA VAL A 350 22.09 -11.95 12.85
C VAL A 350 20.82 -11.54 13.58
N ASN A 351 20.96 -10.91 14.74
CA ASN A 351 19.85 -10.46 15.57
C ASN A 351 19.97 -8.95 15.77
N LEU A 352 18.94 -8.19 15.40
CA LEU A 352 18.88 -6.74 15.46
C LEU A 352 17.70 -6.30 16.32
N ASN A 353 17.97 -5.42 17.29
CA ASN A 353 16.96 -4.66 18.00
C ASN A 353 16.92 -3.24 17.40
N LEU A 354 15.75 -2.79 17.01
CA LEU A 354 15.54 -1.49 16.38
C LEU A 354 14.70 -0.62 17.32
N ASP A 355 15.37 0.12 18.20
CA ASP A 355 14.71 1.03 19.14
C ASP A 355 14.29 2.31 18.41
N ILE A 356 13.00 2.63 18.46
CA ILE A 356 12.42 3.81 17.85
C ILE A 356 12.31 4.92 18.89
N SER A 357 12.78 6.12 18.54
CA SER A 357 12.61 7.33 19.34
C SER A 357 12.21 8.52 18.45
N LEU A 358 11.58 9.52 19.06
CA LEU A 358 11.35 10.82 18.43
C LEU A 358 12.25 11.85 19.12
N ASN A 359 13.16 12.43 18.37
CA ASN A 359 14.00 13.53 18.84
C ASN A 359 13.18 14.82 18.78
N PHE A 360 12.79 15.35 19.93
CA PHE A 360 11.94 16.54 20.03
C PHE A 360 12.64 17.85 19.67
N ASP A 361 14.00 17.89 19.70
CA ASP A 361 14.75 19.08 19.31
C ASP A 361 14.78 19.26 17.79
N THR A 362 14.87 18.16 17.04
CA THR A 362 14.91 18.14 15.57
C THR A 362 13.58 17.79 14.94
N PHE A 363 12.62 17.30 15.72
CA PHE A 363 11.35 16.71 15.29
C PHE A 363 11.53 15.62 14.23
N ARG A 364 12.52 14.73 14.47
CA ARG A 364 12.79 13.60 13.58
C ARG A 364 12.73 12.28 14.34
N PHE A 365 12.19 11.26 13.67
CA PHE A 365 12.34 9.90 14.18
C PHE A 365 13.77 9.41 14.05
N GLU A 366 14.18 8.60 15.01
CA GLU A 366 15.46 7.92 15.04
C GLU A 366 15.26 6.42 15.27
N ILE A 367 16.03 5.61 14.57
CA ILE A 367 16.20 4.18 14.86
C ILE A 367 17.61 3.99 15.35
N ASN A 368 17.77 3.49 16.58
CA ASN A 368 19.09 3.33 17.23
C ASN A 368 19.92 4.63 17.18
N ASN A 369 19.30 5.78 17.49
CA ASN A 369 19.89 7.13 17.49
C ASN A 369 20.32 7.66 16.12
N ALA A 370 19.85 7.10 15.03
CA ALA A 370 20.07 7.61 13.68
C ALA A 370 18.74 7.86 12.96
N SER A 371 18.61 9.06 12.39
CA SER A 371 17.48 9.41 11.53
C SER A 371 17.86 9.17 10.07
N PHE A 372 16.97 8.57 9.29
CA PHE A 372 17.17 8.50 7.84
C PHE A 372 16.96 9.89 7.23
N VAL A 373 18.01 10.39 6.59
CA VAL A 373 17.96 11.63 5.79
C VAL A 373 18.37 11.24 4.38
N PRO A 374 17.52 11.46 3.36
CA PRO A 374 17.85 11.09 1.99
C PRO A 374 19.23 11.61 1.57
N PRO A 375 20.18 10.75 1.16
CA PRO A 375 21.51 11.17 0.74
C PRO A 375 21.45 11.78 -0.67
N THR A 376 22.42 12.60 -1.03
CA THR A 376 22.49 13.19 -2.38
C THR A 376 22.80 12.17 -3.48
N ALA A 377 23.47 11.08 -3.13
CA ALA A 377 23.71 9.92 -4.01
C ALA A 377 22.91 8.71 -3.47
N PRO A 378 22.06 8.07 -4.27
CA PRO A 378 21.35 6.86 -3.85
C PRO A 378 22.27 5.82 -3.25
N VAL A 379 21.80 5.07 -2.24
CA VAL A 379 22.60 4.03 -1.58
C VAL A 379 23.12 3.02 -2.60
N LEU A 380 22.31 2.64 -3.58
CA LEU A 380 22.73 1.76 -4.68
C LEU A 380 23.93 2.36 -5.44
N LEU A 381 23.88 3.65 -5.79
CA LEU A 381 24.97 4.31 -6.51
C LEU A 381 26.24 4.37 -5.66
N GLN A 382 26.13 4.56 -4.35
CA GLN A 382 27.29 4.52 -3.43
C GLN A 382 27.94 3.12 -3.45
N ILE A 383 27.15 2.05 -3.36
CA ILE A 383 27.64 0.66 -3.44
C ILE A 383 28.34 0.39 -4.78
N LEU A 384 27.72 0.79 -5.89
CA LEU A 384 28.28 0.66 -7.25
C LEU A 384 29.59 1.46 -7.40
N SER A 385 29.73 2.55 -6.66
CA SER A 385 30.95 3.39 -6.62
C SER A 385 32.04 2.85 -5.71
N GLY A 386 31.83 1.70 -5.02
CA GLY A 386 32.85 1.02 -4.23
C GLY A 386 32.62 0.97 -2.72
N ALA A 387 31.56 1.62 -2.18
CA ALA A 387 31.22 1.49 -0.78
C ALA A 387 30.73 0.06 -0.45
N GLN A 388 31.28 -0.55 0.59
CA GLN A 388 30.99 -1.96 0.94
C GLN A 388 30.59 -2.16 2.40
N SER A 389 30.93 -1.23 3.27
CA SER A 389 30.65 -1.33 4.70
C SER A 389 29.65 -0.26 5.12
N ALA A 390 28.95 -0.51 6.22
CA ALA A 390 28.00 0.46 6.78
C ALA A 390 28.67 1.83 7.10
N THR A 391 29.96 1.84 7.40
CA THR A 391 30.72 3.08 7.68
C THR A 391 31.02 3.91 6.44
N ASP A 392 30.95 3.30 5.25
CA ASP A 392 31.19 3.96 3.96
C ASP A 392 29.90 4.48 3.34
N LEU A 393 28.73 4.06 3.87
CA LEU A 393 27.41 4.33 3.30
C LEU A 393 26.70 5.48 4.02
N LEU A 394 25.99 6.28 3.27
CA LEU A 394 25.17 7.38 3.76
C LEU A 394 23.69 7.09 3.56
N PRO A 395 22.80 7.56 4.45
CA PRO A 395 23.14 8.36 5.64
C PRO A 395 23.78 7.51 6.76
N ALA A 396 24.78 8.10 7.42
CA ALA A 396 25.55 7.41 8.46
C ALA A 396 24.64 6.93 9.60
N GLY A 397 24.83 5.69 10.03
CA GLY A 397 24.05 5.05 11.10
C GLY A 397 22.67 4.53 10.67
N ALA A 398 22.14 4.95 9.53
CA ALA A 398 20.85 4.47 9.01
C ALA A 398 21.00 3.43 7.86
N VAL A 399 22.22 3.01 7.53
CA VAL A 399 22.48 1.93 6.58
C VAL A 399 23.21 0.79 7.29
N TYR A 400 22.66 -0.42 7.21
CA TYR A 400 23.19 -1.65 7.78
C TYR A 400 23.60 -2.59 6.66
N THR A 401 24.82 -3.13 6.70
CA THR A 401 25.25 -4.15 5.73
C THR A 401 24.87 -5.55 6.24
N LEU A 402 24.26 -6.35 5.37
CA LEU A 402 23.88 -7.73 5.69
C LEU A 402 24.62 -8.71 4.80
N PRO A 403 25.23 -9.77 5.39
CA PRO A 403 25.88 -10.81 4.59
C PRO A 403 24.85 -11.69 3.88
N PRO A 404 25.19 -12.28 2.70
CA PRO A 404 24.28 -13.13 1.94
C PRO A 404 23.96 -14.46 2.64
N ASN A 405 22.80 -15.01 2.34
CA ASN A 405 22.33 -16.33 2.79
C ASN A 405 22.34 -16.49 4.31
N LYS A 406 21.92 -15.47 5.05
CA LYS A 406 21.80 -15.45 6.50
C LYS A 406 20.34 -15.31 6.92
N VAL A 407 20.01 -15.89 8.05
CA VAL A 407 18.75 -15.63 8.73
C VAL A 407 18.92 -14.38 9.59
N ILE A 408 18.08 -13.41 9.37
CA ILE A 408 18.04 -12.16 10.12
C ILE A 408 16.79 -12.18 11.02
N GLU A 409 16.96 -11.90 12.31
CA GLU A 409 15.86 -11.66 13.24
C GLU A 409 15.85 -10.19 13.63
N ILE A 410 14.71 -9.55 13.47
CA ILE A 410 14.51 -8.16 13.85
C ILE A 410 13.45 -8.10 14.94
N SER A 411 13.75 -7.39 16.02
CA SER A 411 12.81 -7.04 17.08
C SER A 411 12.63 -5.53 17.15
N ILE A 412 11.38 -5.07 17.15
CA ILE A 412 11.02 -3.65 17.22
C ILE A 412 10.06 -3.48 18.40
N PRO A 413 10.43 -2.74 19.46
CA PRO A 413 9.52 -2.39 20.55
C PRO A 413 8.35 -1.53 20.05
N GLY A 414 7.17 -1.72 20.66
CA GLY A 414 5.99 -0.91 20.40
C GLY A 414 5.95 0.40 21.20
N GLY A 415 4.86 1.15 21.07
CA GLY A 415 4.55 2.31 21.89
C GLY A 415 5.41 3.56 21.65
N ALA A 416 6.21 3.60 20.58
CA ALA A 416 6.91 4.83 20.19
C ALA A 416 5.88 5.94 19.83
N PRO A 417 6.23 7.24 19.94
CA PRO A 417 5.31 8.32 19.62
C PRO A 417 4.67 8.16 18.22
N GLY A 418 3.34 8.25 18.13
CA GLY A 418 2.61 8.01 16.89
C GLY A 418 2.32 6.54 16.56
N ALA A 419 2.63 5.59 17.49
CA ALA A 419 2.30 4.18 17.32
C ALA A 419 0.78 3.92 17.23
N PRO A 420 0.36 2.83 16.57
CA PRO A 420 1.19 1.74 16.02
C PRO A 420 1.86 2.10 14.68
N HIS A 421 3.10 1.67 14.48
CA HIS A 421 3.85 1.89 13.25
C HIS A 421 3.83 0.65 12.37
N PRO A 422 3.25 0.69 11.14
CA PRO A 422 3.39 -0.39 10.16
C PRO A 422 4.78 -0.33 9.51
N PHE A 423 5.63 -1.31 9.78
CA PHE A 423 6.96 -1.43 9.16
C PHE A 423 6.91 -2.31 7.92
N HIS A 424 7.37 -1.78 6.81
CA HIS A 424 7.51 -2.45 5.52
C HIS A 424 8.98 -2.74 5.20
N LEU A 425 9.25 -3.96 4.73
CA LEU A 425 10.55 -4.36 4.23
C LEU A 425 10.49 -4.57 2.71
N HIS A 426 11.27 -3.81 1.97
CA HIS A 426 11.42 -3.98 0.53
C HIS A 426 12.17 -5.28 0.19
N GLY A 427 11.92 -5.81 -0.97
CA GLY A 427 12.64 -6.95 -1.54
C GLY A 427 12.36 -8.31 -0.89
N HIS A 428 11.60 -8.38 0.20
CA HIS A 428 11.40 -9.59 0.99
C HIS A 428 9.99 -9.71 1.58
N ASN A 429 9.56 -10.96 1.78
CA ASN A 429 8.60 -11.29 2.81
C ASN A 429 9.32 -11.81 4.05
N PHE A 430 8.67 -11.71 5.21
CA PHE A 430 9.20 -12.17 6.49
C PHE A 430 8.17 -12.97 7.29
N TRP A 431 8.65 -13.83 8.16
CA TRP A 431 7.88 -14.61 9.14
C TRP A 431 7.72 -13.79 10.42
N VAL A 432 6.49 -13.46 10.81
CA VAL A 432 6.21 -12.72 12.05
C VAL A 432 6.18 -13.70 13.21
N VAL A 433 7.33 -13.97 13.81
CA VAL A 433 7.48 -14.97 14.89
C VAL A 433 6.87 -14.50 16.21
N ARG A 434 6.71 -13.20 16.42
CA ARG A 434 5.95 -12.60 17.52
C ARG A 434 5.18 -11.39 17.00
N SER A 435 3.87 -11.46 17.02
CA SER A 435 2.99 -10.34 16.69
C SER A 435 2.87 -9.36 17.85
N ALA A 436 2.62 -8.09 17.56
CA ALA A 436 2.25 -7.09 18.55
C ALA A 436 0.99 -7.54 19.33
N GLY A 437 0.88 -7.15 20.58
CA GLY A 437 -0.22 -7.59 21.47
C GLY A 437 -0.13 -9.05 21.92
N ASN A 438 0.92 -9.78 21.54
CA ASN A 438 1.13 -11.17 21.94
C ASN A 438 2.53 -11.35 22.59
N THR A 439 2.61 -12.16 23.65
CA THR A 439 3.87 -12.50 24.33
C THR A 439 4.49 -13.80 23.85
N SER A 440 3.74 -14.61 23.08
CA SER A 440 4.18 -15.92 22.60
C SER A 440 4.89 -15.83 21.26
N TYR A 441 5.86 -16.70 21.03
CA TYR A 441 6.58 -16.86 19.77
C TYR A 441 6.07 -18.10 19.01
N ASN A 442 5.84 -17.94 17.70
CA ASN A 442 5.51 -19.05 16.80
C ASN A 442 6.65 -19.23 15.78
N TYR A 443 7.39 -20.34 15.90
CA TYR A 443 8.45 -20.72 14.96
C TYR A 443 8.02 -21.87 14.02
N VAL A 444 6.74 -22.25 14.04
CA VAL A 444 6.24 -23.37 13.26
C VAL A 444 5.60 -22.89 11.96
N ASP A 445 4.62 -22.02 12.06
CA ASP A 445 3.81 -21.55 10.93
C ASP A 445 3.21 -20.14 11.15
N PRO A 446 4.00 -19.15 11.56
CA PRO A 446 3.50 -17.81 11.74
C PRO A 446 3.11 -17.20 10.40
N VAL A 447 2.32 -16.13 10.44
CA VAL A 447 1.98 -15.34 9.26
C VAL A 447 3.23 -14.91 8.51
N ILE A 448 3.16 -14.95 7.17
CA ILE A 448 4.21 -14.45 6.26
C ILE A 448 3.64 -13.23 5.55
N ARG A 449 4.36 -12.11 5.61
CA ARG A 449 3.92 -10.83 5.05
C ARG A 449 5.10 -9.89 4.80
N ASP A 450 4.85 -8.70 4.26
CA ASP A 450 5.87 -7.66 4.03
C ASP A 450 5.63 -6.35 4.82
N VAL A 451 4.48 -6.23 5.53
CA VAL A 451 4.18 -5.10 6.42
C VAL A 451 3.67 -5.60 7.77
N VAL A 452 4.29 -5.20 8.86
CA VAL A 452 3.90 -5.61 10.23
C VAL A 452 3.78 -4.41 11.16
N SER A 453 2.76 -4.42 12.04
CA SER A 453 2.58 -3.38 13.08
C SER A 453 3.49 -3.62 14.27
N THR A 454 4.09 -2.54 14.83
CA THR A 454 4.88 -2.62 16.07
C THR A 454 4.01 -2.72 17.33
N GLY A 455 2.70 -2.39 17.23
CA GLY A 455 1.80 -2.30 18.36
C GLY A 455 1.78 -0.92 19.04
N PRO A 456 0.65 -0.59 19.69
CA PRO A 456 0.45 0.73 20.30
C PRO A 456 1.11 0.89 21.68
N ASP A 457 1.37 -0.20 22.40
CA ASP A 457 1.80 -0.15 23.79
C ASP A 457 3.31 -0.32 23.95
N VAL A 458 3.90 0.37 24.94
CA VAL A 458 5.35 0.26 25.26
C VAL A 458 5.76 -1.14 25.76
N THR A 459 4.80 -1.99 26.12
CA THR A 459 5.04 -3.40 26.48
C THR A 459 4.98 -4.32 25.27
N ASP A 460 4.54 -3.81 24.11
CA ASP A 460 4.52 -4.56 22.87
C ASP A 460 5.94 -4.74 22.30
N ASN A 461 6.07 -5.75 21.50
CA ASN A 461 7.25 -6.01 20.69
C ASN A 461 6.84 -6.88 19.52
N VAL A 462 7.18 -6.49 18.33
CA VAL A 462 7.08 -7.34 17.15
C VAL A 462 8.45 -7.95 16.85
N THR A 463 8.48 -9.25 16.55
CA THR A 463 9.70 -9.93 16.11
C THR A 463 9.43 -10.69 14.82
N PHE A 464 10.26 -10.48 13.81
CA PHE A 464 10.14 -11.16 12.53
C PHE A 464 11.49 -11.62 11.99
N ARG A 465 11.46 -12.60 11.07
CA ARG A 465 12.64 -13.15 10.42
C ARG A 465 12.51 -13.12 8.91
N PHE A 466 13.63 -12.87 8.25
CA PHE A 466 13.77 -13.06 6.80
C PHE A 466 15.14 -13.68 6.48
N VAL A 467 15.33 -14.07 5.23
CA VAL A 467 16.61 -14.62 4.74
C VAL A 467 17.21 -13.67 3.73
N THR A 468 18.48 -13.34 3.88
CA THR A 468 19.24 -12.53 2.93
C THR A 468 19.56 -13.35 1.68
N ASN A 469 18.64 -13.38 0.73
CA ASN A 469 18.73 -14.13 -0.53
C ASN A 469 18.37 -13.27 -1.75
N ASN A 470 18.47 -11.96 -1.60
CA ASN A 470 18.12 -10.99 -2.61
C ASN A 470 19.05 -9.77 -2.52
N ALA A 471 20.15 -9.76 -3.28
CA ALA A 471 21.13 -8.69 -3.23
C ALA A 471 20.51 -7.34 -3.61
N GLY A 472 20.69 -6.32 -2.75
CA GLY A 472 20.12 -4.99 -2.99
C GLY A 472 20.19 -4.08 -1.76
N PRO A 473 20.01 -2.77 -1.94
CA PRO A 473 19.74 -1.86 -0.84
C PRO A 473 18.23 -1.82 -0.59
N TRP A 474 17.77 -2.56 0.43
CA TRP A 474 16.36 -2.70 0.76
C TRP A 474 15.94 -1.77 1.88
N PHE A 475 14.89 -1.00 1.64
CA PHE A 475 14.35 -0.08 2.62
C PHE A 475 13.54 -0.86 3.67
N LEU A 476 13.77 -0.60 4.95
CA LEU A 476 12.89 -0.96 6.07
C LEU A 476 12.40 0.33 6.70
N HIS A 477 11.12 0.62 6.58
CA HIS A 477 10.58 1.90 7.02
C HIS A 477 9.16 1.79 7.57
N CYS A 478 8.78 2.76 8.40
CA CYS A 478 7.38 2.96 8.75
C CYS A 478 6.60 3.37 7.50
N HIS A 479 5.48 2.71 7.23
CA HIS A 479 4.67 3.00 6.06
C HIS A 479 3.65 4.13 6.26
N ILE A 480 3.60 4.72 7.46
CA ILE A 480 2.99 6.05 7.63
C ILE A 480 3.94 7.04 6.97
N ASP A 481 3.51 7.62 5.84
CA ASP A 481 4.38 8.41 4.97
C ASP A 481 4.90 9.68 5.67
N TRP A 482 4.07 10.27 6.53
CA TRP A 482 4.47 11.39 7.39
C TRP A 482 5.59 11.04 8.36
N HIS A 483 5.64 9.80 8.86
CA HIS A 483 6.72 9.31 9.74
C HIS A 483 7.99 9.00 8.94
N LEU A 484 7.86 8.45 7.74
CA LEU A 484 8.97 8.24 6.82
C LEU A 484 9.65 9.56 6.47
N GLU A 485 8.87 10.61 6.15
CA GLU A 485 9.37 11.94 5.78
C GLU A 485 10.26 12.54 6.88
N ILE A 486 9.92 12.29 8.13
CA ILE A 486 10.73 12.74 9.26
C ILE A 486 11.70 11.68 9.79
N GLY A 487 12.04 10.67 8.95
CA GLY A 487 13.23 9.83 9.11
C GLY A 487 13.03 8.45 9.74
N LEU A 488 11.78 7.94 9.88
CA LEU A 488 11.53 6.60 10.46
C LEU A 488 11.84 5.48 9.47
N ALA A 489 13.12 5.30 9.18
CA ALA A 489 13.62 4.31 8.22
C ALA A 489 15.08 3.94 8.43
N ILE A 490 15.46 2.77 7.90
CA ILE A 490 16.84 2.32 7.68
C ILE A 490 16.94 1.59 6.34
N VAL A 491 18.16 1.42 5.84
CA VAL A 491 18.45 0.64 4.63
C VAL A 491 19.26 -0.59 4.99
N PHE A 492 18.86 -1.75 4.49
CA PHE A 492 19.70 -2.95 4.50
C PHE A 492 20.44 -3.07 3.17
N ALA A 493 21.75 -2.82 3.17
CA ALA A 493 22.63 -3.11 2.04
C ALA A 493 23.01 -4.60 2.08
N GLU A 494 22.18 -5.42 1.43
CA GLU A 494 22.32 -6.87 1.39
C GLU A 494 23.26 -7.29 0.27
N ASP A 495 24.29 -8.06 0.60
CA ASP A 495 25.29 -8.63 -0.33
C ASP A 495 25.87 -7.59 -1.32
N THR A 496 26.49 -6.56 -0.77
CA THR A 496 27.12 -5.47 -1.56
C THR A 496 28.07 -5.97 -2.64
N GLY A 497 28.72 -7.14 -2.40
CA GLY A 497 29.64 -7.75 -3.37
C GLY A 497 28.94 -8.33 -4.61
N THR A 498 27.71 -8.81 -4.48
CA THR A 498 26.90 -9.27 -5.63
C THR A 498 26.32 -8.08 -6.38
N ILE A 499 25.82 -7.05 -5.70
CA ILE A 499 25.34 -5.81 -6.33
C ILE A 499 26.38 -5.23 -7.29
N GLN A 500 27.65 -5.16 -6.86
CA GLN A 500 28.73 -4.67 -7.72
C GLN A 500 28.97 -5.52 -8.97
N LYS A 501 28.76 -6.84 -8.90
CA LYS A 501 28.89 -7.73 -10.06
C LYS A 501 27.73 -7.57 -11.04
N GLU A 502 26.55 -7.25 -10.56
CA GLU A 502 25.35 -7.01 -11.34
C GLU A 502 25.31 -5.62 -11.99
N ALA A 503 26.24 -4.73 -11.66
CA ALA A 503 26.32 -3.37 -12.19
C ALA A 503 26.19 -3.28 -13.73
N LYS A 504 26.67 -4.28 -14.46
CA LYS A 504 26.60 -4.36 -15.93
C LYS A 504 25.18 -4.57 -16.48
N GLU A 505 24.25 -5.04 -15.67
CA GLU A 505 22.85 -5.28 -16.04
C GLU A 505 22.00 -4.02 -15.87
N ILE A 506 22.51 -3.00 -15.16
CA ILE A 506 21.80 -1.75 -14.90
C ILE A 506 21.67 -0.96 -16.21
N PRO A 507 20.45 -0.52 -16.58
CA PRO A 507 20.25 0.15 -17.85
C PRO A 507 20.86 1.57 -17.85
N GLN A 508 21.42 1.99 -18.99
CA GLN A 508 22.00 3.34 -19.14
C GLN A 508 21.00 4.47 -18.83
N SER A 509 19.69 4.23 -18.94
CA SER A 509 18.64 5.19 -18.58
C SER A 509 18.66 5.47 -17.07
N TRP A 510 18.99 4.49 -16.23
CA TRP A 510 19.13 4.66 -14.80
C TRP A 510 20.29 5.61 -14.43
N ASP A 511 21.44 5.46 -15.10
CA ASP A 511 22.61 6.33 -14.90
C ASP A 511 22.31 7.81 -15.16
N LYS A 512 21.31 8.09 -16.00
CA LYS A 512 20.93 9.46 -16.35
C LYS A 512 20.03 10.13 -15.33
N LEU A 513 19.36 9.38 -14.44
CA LEU A 513 18.40 9.95 -13.49
C LEU A 513 19.07 10.97 -12.56
N CYS A 514 20.18 10.63 -11.92
CA CYS A 514 20.86 11.52 -10.99
C CYS A 514 21.43 12.79 -11.67
N PRO A 515 22.15 12.73 -12.80
CA PRO A 515 22.61 13.93 -13.50
C PRO A 515 21.47 14.87 -13.91
N ILE A 516 20.34 14.32 -14.38
CA ILE A 516 19.18 15.13 -14.77
C ILE A 516 18.54 15.78 -13.54
N TYR A 517 18.27 15.01 -12.48
CA TYR A 517 17.66 15.52 -11.26
C TYR A 517 18.54 16.57 -10.57
N ASN A 518 19.84 16.32 -10.42
CA ASN A 518 20.78 17.24 -9.79
C ASN A 518 21.00 18.54 -10.62
N GLY A 519 20.67 18.52 -11.89
CA GLY A 519 20.70 19.68 -12.77
C GLY A 519 19.47 20.60 -12.65
N LEU A 520 18.44 20.18 -11.89
CA LEU A 520 17.23 20.99 -11.69
C LEU A 520 17.51 22.21 -10.82
N LYS A 521 16.82 23.31 -11.12
CA LYS A 521 16.79 24.49 -10.24
C LYS A 521 15.85 24.23 -9.06
N SER A 522 16.06 24.89 -7.92
CA SER A 522 15.19 24.78 -6.74
C SER A 522 13.70 25.02 -7.03
N SER A 523 13.38 25.83 -8.04
CA SER A 523 12.00 26.08 -8.49
C SER A 523 11.41 24.95 -9.34
N GLN A 524 12.15 23.90 -9.60
CA GLN A 524 11.75 22.74 -10.43
C GLN A 524 11.69 21.44 -9.63
N LEU A 525 12.12 21.48 -8.37
CA LEU A 525 12.08 20.36 -7.42
C LEU A 525 10.70 20.17 -6.81
#